data_81490d6588451a860086e74f9ef70850
#
_entry.id   81490d6588451a860086e74f9ef70850
#
_cell.length_a   1.000
_cell.length_b   1.000
_cell.length_c   1.000
_cell.angle_alpha   90.00
_cell.angle_beta   90.00
_cell.angle_gamma   90.00
#
_symmetry.space_group_name_H-M   'P 1'
#
loop_
_entity.id
_entity.type
_entity.pdbx_description
1 polymer ?
#
loop_
_entity_poly.entity_id
_entity_poly.type
_entity_poly.pdbx_seq_one_letter_code
_entity_poly.pdbx_strand_id
1 'polypeptide(L)'
;MKILVLIVAVICLFSCNGIKKDKINHLVQEWSSKQITYPDIMHFTILGADTNFLQKSEYKIISYIDSTGCTSCKLRLSQWKEFINQLYSLGNFPILFFMYPKSQNELNYILKRNHFDYPVCIDENDSFNKLNHFPSDMMFQTFLLDKNDKVVAIGNPVHNPKIKELYLNIIQGKKDVEGEKTLRTEITIKEPIISLGHFNWKEEKKTAFKIENTGKYPLIINDVTTSCGCTSVDYSKEPVRPGDSISLQVTYKADHPEHFDKTITVYCNANPSLVHLKIMGDAE
;
A
#
# COMPACT_ATOMS: atom_id res chain seq x y z
N MET A 1 -3.91 4.59 -46.40
CA MET A 1 -4.77 3.90 -45.40
C MET A 1 -4.00 3.18 -44.26
N LYS A 2 -2.83 2.57 -44.48
CA LYS A 2 -2.05 1.91 -43.40
C LYS A 2 -1.38 2.87 -42.40
N ILE A 3 -1.02 4.09 -42.81
CA ILE A 3 -0.38 5.10 -41.95
C ILE A 3 -1.36 5.72 -40.95
N LEU A 4 -2.65 5.87 -41.35
CA LEU A 4 -3.69 6.45 -40.51
C LEU A 4 -4.04 5.53 -39.30
N VAL A 5 -4.00 4.21 -39.51
CA VAL A 5 -4.26 3.21 -38.44
C VAL A 5 -3.15 3.19 -37.39
N LEU A 6 -1.89 3.41 -37.80
CA LEU A 6 -0.74 3.44 -36.88
C LEU A 6 -0.75 4.69 -35.99
N ILE A 7 -1.18 5.84 -36.52
CA ILE A 7 -1.29 7.09 -35.76
C ILE A 7 -2.42 7.00 -34.72
N VAL A 8 -3.53 6.36 -35.03
CA VAL A 8 -4.65 6.15 -34.08
C VAL A 8 -4.24 5.20 -32.96
N ALA A 9 -3.48 4.14 -33.24
CA ALA A 9 -2.97 3.22 -32.21
C ALA A 9 -1.97 3.89 -31.24
N VAL A 10 -1.11 4.78 -31.74
CA VAL A 10 -0.16 5.54 -30.91
C VAL A 10 -0.88 6.59 -30.06
N ILE A 11 -1.91 7.25 -30.57
CA ILE A 11 -2.72 8.21 -29.80
C ILE A 11 -3.50 7.50 -28.66
N CYS A 12 -3.98 6.28 -28.88
CA CYS A 12 -4.66 5.51 -27.83
C CYS A 12 -3.73 5.10 -26.68
N LEU A 13 -2.42 4.85 -26.94
CA LEU A 13 -1.46 4.47 -25.89
C LEU A 13 -1.07 5.66 -24.98
N PHE A 14 -1.08 6.89 -25.50
CA PHE A 14 -0.86 8.10 -24.70
C PHE A 14 -2.10 8.56 -23.92
N SER A 15 -3.30 8.22 -24.41
CA SER A 15 -4.58 8.62 -23.79
C SER A 15 -4.85 7.90 -22.45
N CYS A 16 -4.46 6.63 -22.29
CA CYS A 16 -4.75 5.86 -21.08
C CYS A 16 -4.04 6.39 -19.81
N ASN A 17 -2.81 6.88 -19.91
CA ASN A 17 -2.08 7.45 -18.77
C ASN A 17 -2.62 8.83 -18.36
N GLY A 18 -3.07 9.63 -19.32
CA GLY A 18 -3.72 10.92 -19.08
C GLY A 18 -5.04 10.78 -18.32
N ILE A 19 -5.93 9.92 -18.79
CA ILE A 19 -7.26 9.68 -18.20
C ILE A 19 -7.16 9.18 -16.76
N LYS A 20 -6.19 8.30 -16.46
CA LYS A 20 -5.98 7.81 -15.10
C LYS A 20 -5.47 8.91 -14.17
N LYS A 21 -4.57 9.77 -14.64
CA LYS A 21 -4.04 10.91 -13.89
C LYS A 21 -5.14 11.94 -13.59
N ASP A 22 -5.98 12.24 -14.57
CA ASP A 22 -7.09 13.20 -14.43
C ASP A 22 -8.14 12.71 -13.43
N LYS A 23 -8.47 11.41 -13.43
CA LYS A 23 -9.37 10.80 -12.45
C LYS A 23 -8.79 10.91 -11.03
N ILE A 24 -7.50 10.65 -10.85
CA ILE A 24 -6.84 10.79 -9.54
C ILE A 24 -6.84 12.25 -9.09
N ASN A 25 -6.51 13.19 -9.96
CA ASN A 25 -6.52 14.61 -9.64
C ASN A 25 -7.91 15.09 -9.23
N HIS A 26 -8.96 14.67 -9.98
CA HIS A 26 -10.34 14.99 -9.63
C HIS A 26 -10.71 14.43 -8.25
N LEU A 27 -10.38 13.17 -7.97
CA LEU A 27 -10.63 12.53 -6.68
C LEU A 27 -9.90 13.25 -5.53
N VAL A 28 -8.63 13.62 -5.72
CA VAL A 28 -7.87 14.39 -4.72
C VAL A 28 -8.52 15.76 -4.47
N GLN A 29 -8.97 16.45 -5.53
CA GLN A 29 -9.68 17.73 -5.38
C GLN A 29 -11.01 17.59 -4.67
N GLU A 30 -11.80 16.57 -5.00
CA GLU A 30 -13.08 16.28 -4.37
C GLU A 30 -12.95 16.05 -2.85
N TRP A 31 -11.89 15.34 -2.45
CA TRP A 31 -11.66 14.99 -1.06
C TRP A 31 -10.88 16.03 -0.27
N SER A 32 -10.15 16.91 -0.92
CA SER A 32 -9.39 17.99 -0.24
C SER A 32 -10.31 18.87 0.59
N SER A 33 -9.99 19.01 1.88
CA SER A 33 -10.77 19.78 2.87
C SER A 33 -12.19 19.27 3.14
N LYS A 34 -12.56 18.08 2.61
CA LYS A 34 -13.85 17.44 2.91
C LYS A 34 -13.91 17.11 4.40
N GLN A 35 -15.05 17.41 5.03
CA GLN A 35 -15.32 17.05 6.41
C GLN A 35 -15.68 15.58 6.49
N ILE A 36 -15.06 14.85 7.40
CA ILE A 36 -15.44 13.47 7.71
C ILE A 36 -16.53 13.46 8.79
N THR A 37 -17.57 12.68 8.55
CA THR A 37 -18.69 12.48 9.48
C THR A 37 -18.56 11.10 10.11
N TYR A 38 -18.60 11.04 11.44
CA TYR A 38 -18.52 9.79 12.19
C TYR A 38 -19.91 9.24 12.51
N PRO A 39 -20.07 7.90 12.61
CA PRO A 39 -21.28 7.31 13.18
C PRO A 39 -21.47 7.73 14.63
N ASP A 40 -22.72 7.86 15.07
CA ASP A 40 -23.05 8.21 16.46
C ASP A 40 -22.52 7.19 17.47
N ILE A 41 -22.42 5.92 17.07
CA ILE A 41 -21.93 4.82 17.90
C ILE A 41 -20.71 4.21 17.21
N MET A 42 -19.57 4.23 17.91
CA MET A 42 -18.31 3.64 17.47
C MET A 42 -17.75 2.77 18.59
N HIS A 43 -17.70 1.46 18.36
CA HIS A 43 -17.11 0.51 19.29
C HIS A 43 -15.71 0.12 18.82
N PHE A 44 -14.69 0.59 19.53
CA PHE A 44 -13.32 0.17 19.28
C PHE A 44 -12.96 -1.02 20.15
N THR A 45 -12.34 -2.03 19.55
CA THR A 45 -11.85 -3.22 20.24
C THR A 45 -10.38 -3.47 19.94
N ILE A 46 -9.68 -4.08 20.91
CA ILE A 46 -8.34 -4.66 20.72
C ILE A 46 -8.49 -6.16 20.88
N LEU A 47 -8.31 -6.93 19.80
CA LEU A 47 -8.44 -8.39 19.78
C LEU A 47 -9.79 -8.90 20.34
N GLY A 48 -10.84 -8.08 20.23
CA GLY A 48 -12.20 -8.36 20.69
C GLY A 48 -12.52 -7.87 22.11
N ALA A 49 -11.61 -7.20 22.82
CA ALA A 49 -11.87 -6.54 24.07
C ALA A 49 -12.17 -5.04 23.85
N ASP A 50 -13.26 -4.53 24.42
CA ASP A 50 -13.65 -3.13 24.27
C ASP A 50 -12.57 -2.18 24.80
N THR A 51 -12.37 -1.09 24.08
CA THR A 51 -11.40 -0.05 24.46
C THR A 51 -11.91 1.35 24.11
N ASN A 52 -11.52 2.33 24.92
CA ASN A 52 -11.74 3.74 24.61
C ASN A 52 -10.52 4.30 23.89
N PHE A 53 -10.71 4.67 22.63
CA PHE A 53 -9.58 5.07 21.77
C PHE A 53 -9.65 6.50 21.23
N LEU A 54 -10.69 7.26 21.51
CA LEU A 54 -10.84 8.63 21.01
C LEU A 54 -9.88 9.58 21.72
N GLN A 55 -8.83 10.02 21.01
CA GLN A 55 -7.84 10.98 21.51
C GLN A 55 -7.86 12.25 20.67
N LYS A 56 -7.75 13.40 21.34
CA LYS A 56 -7.52 14.68 20.64
C LYS A 56 -6.09 14.74 20.14
N SER A 57 -5.91 15.02 18.87
CA SER A 57 -4.61 15.16 18.21
C SER A 57 -4.69 16.25 17.15
N GLU A 58 -3.56 16.91 16.85
CA GLU A 58 -3.45 17.89 15.75
C GLU A 58 -3.73 17.22 14.39
N TYR A 59 -3.26 15.99 14.21
CA TYR A 59 -3.55 15.15 13.05
C TYR A 59 -4.00 13.76 13.50
N LYS A 60 -4.86 13.15 12.72
CA LYS A 60 -5.27 11.74 12.86
C LYS A 60 -5.37 11.08 11.49
N ILE A 61 -5.20 9.79 11.44
CA ILE A 61 -5.35 9.01 10.23
C ILE A 61 -6.63 8.18 10.33
N ILE A 62 -7.43 8.16 9.28
CA ILE A 62 -8.55 7.24 9.14
C ILE A 62 -8.20 6.23 8.04
N SER A 63 -8.45 4.95 8.30
CA SER A 63 -8.40 3.89 7.30
C SER A 63 -9.71 3.13 7.30
N TYR A 64 -10.47 3.26 6.22
CA TYR A 64 -11.67 2.48 5.98
C TYR A 64 -11.31 1.22 5.17
N ILE A 65 -11.79 0.08 5.59
CA ILE A 65 -11.52 -1.22 4.97
C ILE A 65 -12.85 -1.92 4.73
N ASP A 66 -13.24 -2.01 3.45
CA ASP A 66 -14.48 -2.62 3.03
C ASP A 66 -14.42 -4.16 2.97
N SER A 67 -15.57 -4.80 2.77
CA SER A 67 -15.73 -6.25 2.67
C SER A 67 -15.37 -6.83 1.30
N THR A 68 -14.93 -6.03 0.32
CA THR A 68 -14.66 -6.53 -1.04
C THR A 68 -13.28 -7.18 -1.14
N GLY A 69 -13.16 -8.28 -1.87
CA GLY A 69 -11.87 -8.97 -2.12
C GLY A 69 -11.28 -9.70 -0.91
N CYS A 70 -9.97 -9.94 -0.96
CA CYS A 70 -9.23 -10.67 0.07
C CYS A 70 -8.93 -9.77 1.28
N THR A 71 -9.49 -10.08 2.45
CA THR A 71 -9.32 -9.31 3.68
C THR A 71 -7.85 -9.24 4.12
N SER A 72 -7.14 -10.34 4.15
CA SER A 72 -5.72 -10.38 4.58
C SER A 72 -4.80 -9.57 3.65
N CYS A 73 -5.08 -9.58 2.34
CA CYS A 73 -4.31 -8.85 1.35
C CYS A 73 -4.47 -7.33 1.49
N LYS A 74 -5.68 -6.87 1.87
CA LYS A 74 -5.98 -5.45 2.08
C LYS A 74 -5.40 -4.92 3.38
N LEU A 75 -5.43 -5.73 4.43
CA LEU A 75 -5.08 -5.29 5.77
C LEU A 75 -3.60 -4.94 5.93
N ARG A 76 -2.67 -5.65 5.27
CA ARG A 76 -1.22 -5.40 5.39
C ARG A 76 -0.78 -5.06 6.82
N LEU A 77 -1.21 -5.87 7.78
CA LEU A 77 -1.08 -5.56 9.22
C LEU A 77 0.36 -5.37 9.69
N SER A 78 1.32 -6.08 9.11
CA SER A 78 2.74 -5.90 9.44
C SER A 78 3.24 -4.50 9.05
N GLN A 79 2.89 -4.02 7.86
CA GLN A 79 3.26 -2.68 7.40
C GLN A 79 2.57 -1.59 8.22
N TRP A 80 1.32 -1.82 8.62
CA TRP A 80 0.64 -0.91 9.55
C TRP A 80 1.33 -0.86 10.91
N LYS A 81 1.77 -1.99 11.48
CA LYS A 81 2.53 -2.02 12.75
C LYS A 81 3.82 -1.21 12.65
N GLU A 82 4.57 -1.35 11.56
CA GLU A 82 5.77 -0.54 11.32
C GLU A 82 5.43 0.96 11.24
N PHE A 83 4.37 1.33 10.53
CA PHE A 83 3.98 2.73 10.40
C PHE A 83 3.45 3.31 11.71
N ILE A 84 2.68 2.54 12.49
CA ILE A 84 2.23 2.90 13.83
C ILE A 84 3.44 3.19 14.75
N ASN A 85 4.43 2.30 14.77
CA ASN A 85 5.66 2.49 15.56
C ASN A 85 6.42 3.75 15.14
N GLN A 86 6.48 4.03 13.84
CA GLN A 86 7.09 5.26 13.32
C GLN A 86 6.32 6.51 13.78
N LEU A 87 5.00 6.49 13.76
CA LEU A 87 4.17 7.61 14.25
C LEU A 87 4.35 7.83 15.76
N TYR A 88 4.42 6.76 16.55
CA TYR A 88 4.68 6.88 18.00
C TYR A 88 6.01 7.56 18.31
N SER A 89 7.04 7.36 17.48
CA SER A 89 8.32 8.05 17.64
C SER A 89 8.26 9.56 17.36
N LEU A 90 7.25 10.01 16.64
CA LEU A 90 7.03 11.43 16.29
C LEU A 90 6.04 12.12 17.24
N GLY A 91 5.22 11.37 17.94
CA GLY A 91 4.19 11.88 18.83
C GLY A 91 2.94 11.02 18.86
N ASN A 92 1.85 11.58 19.41
CA ASN A 92 0.58 10.88 19.50
C ASN A 92 -0.31 11.24 18.30
N PHE A 93 -0.24 10.42 17.27
CA PHE A 93 -1.05 10.55 16.04
C PHE A 93 -1.90 9.28 15.86
N PRO A 94 -3.15 9.27 16.34
CA PRO A 94 -3.99 8.08 16.31
C PRO A 94 -4.38 7.69 14.88
N ILE A 95 -4.46 6.37 14.65
CA ILE A 95 -5.03 5.80 13.44
C ILE A 95 -6.37 5.15 13.79
N LEU A 96 -7.45 5.61 13.19
CA LEU A 96 -8.78 5.06 13.37
C LEU A 96 -9.07 4.06 12.24
N PHE A 97 -9.02 2.78 12.56
CA PHE A 97 -9.38 1.73 11.62
C PHE A 97 -10.88 1.45 11.72
N PHE A 98 -11.59 1.69 10.62
CA PHE A 98 -12.98 1.28 10.44
C PHE A 98 -13.04 0.10 9.50
N MET A 99 -13.53 -1.03 9.96
CA MET A 99 -13.54 -2.27 9.21
C MET A 99 -14.95 -2.78 9.04
N TYR A 100 -15.37 -2.93 7.79
CA TYR A 100 -16.61 -3.58 7.38
C TYR A 100 -16.31 -4.96 6.79
N PRO A 101 -16.20 -6.03 7.62
CA PRO A 101 -15.81 -7.35 7.13
C PRO A 101 -17.02 -8.14 6.60
N LYS A 102 -16.77 -9.10 5.68
CA LYS A 102 -17.76 -10.13 5.32
C LYS A 102 -18.07 -11.06 6.47
N SER A 103 -17.07 -11.32 7.32
CA SER A 103 -17.16 -12.18 8.48
C SER A 103 -16.33 -11.60 9.62
N GLN A 104 -16.99 -11.27 10.72
CA GLN A 104 -16.34 -10.77 11.94
C GLN A 104 -15.40 -11.83 12.54
N ASN A 105 -15.80 -13.11 12.48
CA ASN A 105 -14.97 -14.21 12.99
C ASN A 105 -13.67 -14.35 12.19
N GLU A 106 -13.75 -14.24 10.86
CA GLU A 106 -12.55 -14.26 9.99
C GLU A 106 -11.65 -13.07 10.30
N LEU A 107 -12.21 -11.85 10.41
CA LEU A 107 -11.43 -10.66 10.75
C LEU A 107 -10.73 -10.83 12.10
N ASN A 108 -11.46 -11.26 13.13
CA ASN A 108 -10.90 -11.49 14.46
C ASN A 108 -9.79 -12.54 14.45
N TYR A 109 -9.95 -13.61 13.67
CA TYR A 109 -8.91 -14.62 13.49
C TYR A 109 -7.66 -14.02 12.84
N ILE A 110 -7.82 -13.22 11.78
CA ILE A 110 -6.71 -12.55 11.07
C ILE A 110 -5.98 -11.59 12.02
N LEU A 111 -6.69 -10.75 12.78
CA LEU A 111 -6.10 -9.82 13.74
C LEU A 111 -5.31 -10.55 14.82
N LYS A 112 -5.87 -11.62 15.40
CA LYS A 112 -5.20 -12.45 16.42
C LYS A 112 -3.96 -13.16 15.87
N ARG A 113 -4.07 -13.79 14.71
CA ARG A 113 -2.96 -14.50 14.04
C ARG A 113 -1.76 -13.58 13.76
N ASN A 114 -2.04 -12.32 13.41
CA ASN A 114 -1.02 -11.31 13.11
C ASN A 114 -0.57 -10.51 14.34
N HIS A 115 -1.10 -10.82 15.53
CA HIS A 115 -0.81 -10.07 16.76
C HIS A 115 -1.02 -8.56 16.55
N PHE A 116 -2.16 -8.20 15.93
CA PHE A 116 -2.51 -6.81 15.69
C PHE A 116 -3.28 -6.28 16.90
N ASP A 117 -2.55 -5.81 17.89
CA ASP A 117 -3.02 -5.30 19.18
C ASP A 117 -3.32 -3.80 19.16
N TYR A 118 -3.74 -3.29 18.01
CA TYR A 118 -4.15 -1.89 17.83
C TYR A 118 -5.66 -1.78 17.74
N PRO A 119 -6.26 -0.68 18.25
CA PRO A 119 -7.73 -0.51 18.25
C PRO A 119 -8.33 -0.52 16.86
N VAL A 120 -9.38 -1.29 16.67
CA VAL A 120 -10.19 -1.33 15.44
C VAL A 120 -11.66 -1.14 15.77
N CYS A 121 -12.38 -0.38 14.95
CA CYS A 121 -13.83 -0.26 14.98
C CYS A 121 -14.43 -1.21 13.95
N ILE A 122 -15.24 -2.18 14.39
CA ILE A 122 -15.95 -3.08 13.49
C ILE A 122 -17.32 -2.46 13.20
N ASP A 123 -17.50 -2.00 11.96
CA ASP A 123 -18.71 -1.35 11.48
C ASP A 123 -19.58 -2.35 10.71
N GLU A 124 -20.37 -3.14 11.44
CA GLU A 124 -21.19 -4.22 10.87
C GLU A 124 -22.23 -3.74 9.85
N ASN A 125 -22.63 -2.47 9.95
CA ASN A 125 -23.67 -1.88 9.11
C ASN A 125 -23.12 -1.01 7.98
N ASP A 126 -21.79 -0.92 7.82
CA ASP A 126 -21.17 0.00 6.88
C ASP A 126 -21.63 1.45 7.05
N SER A 127 -21.89 1.84 8.30
CA SER A 127 -22.45 3.15 8.65
C SER A 127 -21.48 4.27 8.30
N PHE A 128 -20.18 4.04 8.50
CA PHE A 128 -19.16 5.02 8.23
C PHE A 128 -19.03 5.33 6.73
N ASN A 129 -19.10 4.32 5.87
CA ASN A 129 -19.10 4.52 4.43
C ASN A 129 -20.41 5.13 3.92
N LYS A 130 -21.56 4.73 4.49
CA LYS A 130 -22.85 5.32 4.14
C LYS A 130 -22.93 6.82 4.41
N LEU A 131 -22.22 7.30 5.45
CA LEU A 131 -22.15 8.73 5.78
C LEU A 131 -21.19 9.50 4.87
N ASN A 132 -20.08 8.89 4.45
CA ASN A 132 -18.99 9.60 3.79
C ASN A 132 -18.88 9.29 2.29
N HIS A 133 -19.41 8.15 1.82
CA HIS A 133 -19.28 7.67 0.42
C HIS A 133 -17.84 7.55 -0.04
N PHE A 134 -17.03 6.74 0.68
CA PHE A 134 -15.62 6.55 0.40
C PHE A 134 -15.37 6.04 -1.03
N PRO A 135 -14.20 6.39 -1.62
CA PRO A 135 -13.82 5.85 -2.92
C PRO A 135 -13.83 4.32 -2.92
N SER A 136 -14.26 3.72 -4.02
CA SER A 136 -14.26 2.25 -4.18
C SER A 136 -12.87 1.65 -4.31
N ASP A 137 -11.87 2.45 -4.75
CA ASP A 137 -10.49 2.01 -4.85
C ASP A 137 -9.82 2.09 -3.46
N MET A 138 -9.42 0.93 -2.94
CA MET A 138 -8.76 0.80 -1.63
C MET A 138 -7.51 1.67 -1.44
N MET A 139 -6.86 2.07 -2.54
CA MET A 139 -5.70 2.96 -2.50
C MET A 139 -6.06 4.36 -1.99
N PHE A 140 -7.35 4.73 -2.04
CA PHE A 140 -7.89 6.04 -1.63
C PHE A 140 -8.86 5.95 -0.45
N GLN A 141 -8.87 4.83 0.29
CA GLN A 141 -9.71 4.64 1.48
C GLN A 141 -8.97 4.96 2.80
N THR A 142 -7.85 5.68 2.70
CA THR A 142 -7.09 6.17 3.86
C THR A 142 -6.85 7.66 3.73
N PHE A 143 -7.04 8.39 4.83
CA PHE A 143 -7.05 9.85 4.87
C PHE A 143 -6.25 10.36 6.06
N LEU A 144 -5.41 11.38 5.85
CA LEU A 144 -4.87 12.19 6.92
C LEU A 144 -5.83 13.35 7.17
N LEU A 145 -6.24 13.54 8.41
CA LEU A 145 -7.15 14.61 8.84
C LEU A 145 -6.45 15.59 9.76
N ASP A 146 -6.90 16.84 9.71
CA ASP A 146 -6.56 17.84 10.71
C ASP A 146 -7.37 17.66 12.01
N LYS A 147 -7.14 18.53 13.01
CA LYS A 147 -7.85 18.53 14.28
C LYS A 147 -9.37 18.78 14.17
N ASN A 148 -9.83 19.30 13.04
CA ASN A 148 -11.22 19.60 12.75
C ASN A 148 -11.88 18.51 11.88
N ASP A 149 -11.24 17.34 11.73
CA ASP A 149 -11.70 16.21 10.90
C ASP A 149 -11.80 16.52 9.39
N LYS A 150 -11.05 17.51 8.91
CA LYS A 150 -10.96 17.81 7.49
C LYS A 150 -9.80 17.06 6.86
N VAL A 151 -10.06 16.53 5.67
CA VAL A 151 -9.05 15.80 4.88
C VAL A 151 -7.94 16.76 4.43
N VAL A 152 -6.71 16.49 4.83
CA VAL A 152 -5.50 17.22 4.40
C VAL A 152 -4.67 16.40 3.40
N ALA A 153 -4.77 15.09 3.42
CA ALA A 153 -4.18 14.22 2.39
C ALA A 153 -4.97 12.92 2.25
N ILE A 154 -4.94 12.33 1.05
CA ILE A 154 -5.61 11.08 0.71
C ILE A 154 -4.63 10.09 0.11
N GLY A 155 -4.81 8.82 0.41
CA GLY A 155 -4.06 7.69 -0.10
C GLY A 155 -3.51 6.81 1.01
N ASN A 156 -3.27 5.54 0.68
CA ASN A 156 -2.88 4.57 1.69
C ASN A 156 -1.36 4.55 1.88
N PRO A 157 -0.84 4.95 3.08
CA PRO A 157 0.59 5.06 3.35
C PRO A 157 1.31 3.71 3.40
N VAL A 158 0.60 2.61 3.69
CA VAL A 158 1.22 1.26 3.70
C VAL A 158 1.22 0.61 2.32
N HIS A 159 0.55 1.20 1.33
CA HIS A 159 0.57 0.77 -0.06
C HIS A 159 1.41 1.67 -0.96
N ASN A 160 1.75 2.88 -0.51
CA ASN A 160 2.50 3.85 -1.31
C ASN A 160 3.48 4.65 -0.42
N PRO A 161 4.81 4.42 -0.57
CA PRO A 161 5.83 5.11 0.21
C PRO A 161 5.82 6.63 0.06
N LYS A 162 5.44 7.15 -1.11
CA LYS A 162 5.34 8.60 -1.33
C LYS A 162 4.19 9.21 -0.52
N ILE A 163 3.08 8.47 -0.37
CA ILE A 163 1.97 8.87 0.50
C ILE A 163 2.41 8.80 1.96
N LYS A 164 3.16 7.76 2.35
CA LYS A 164 3.73 7.64 3.69
C LYS A 164 4.64 8.85 4.01
N GLU A 165 5.54 9.21 3.10
CA GLU A 165 6.42 10.36 3.22
C GLU A 165 5.62 11.67 3.31
N LEU A 166 4.61 11.86 2.45
CA LEU A 166 3.72 13.02 2.49
C LEU A 166 3.05 13.17 3.86
N TYR A 167 2.47 12.08 4.41
CA TYR A 167 1.84 12.11 5.72
C TYR A 167 2.83 12.51 6.82
N LEU A 168 4.02 11.90 6.82
CA LEU A 168 5.07 12.21 7.80
C LEU A 168 5.55 13.66 7.70
N ASN A 169 5.70 14.19 6.49
CA ASN A 169 6.10 15.58 6.28
C ASN A 169 5.05 16.55 6.80
N ILE A 170 3.76 16.32 6.52
CA ILE A 170 2.65 17.13 7.03
C ILE A 170 2.62 17.09 8.57
N ILE A 171 2.69 15.91 9.16
CA ILE A 171 2.66 15.70 10.62
C ILE A 171 3.83 16.39 11.31
N GLN A 172 5.01 16.40 10.70
CA GLN A 172 6.20 17.07 11.23
C GLN A 172 6.24 18.59 10.94
N GLY A 173 5.23 19.12 10.25
CA GLY A 173 5.22 20.54 9.86
C GLY A 173 6.32 20.90 8.87
N LYS A 174 6.92 19.92 8.20
CA LYS A 174 7.87 20.17 7.13
C LYS A 174 7.07 20.73 5.96
N LYS A 175 7.38 21.95 5.55
CA LYS A 175 6.87 22.49 4.27
C LYS A 175 7.33 21.53 3.19
N ASP A 176 6.41 21.18 2.27
CA ASP A 176 6.78 20.41 1.08
C ASP A 176 8.04 21.05 0.49
N VAL A 177 9.14 20.35 0.67
CA VAL A 177 10.34 20.66 -0.10
C VAL A 177 9.99 20.14 -1.48
N GLU A 178 9.40 21.02 -2.32
CA GLU A 178 9.31 20.77 -3.76
C GLU A 178 10.69 20.30 -4.21
N GLY A 179 10.82 18.97 -4.39
CA GLY A 179 11.97 18.37 -5.04
C GLY A 179 13.29 18.63 -4.32
N GLU A 180 13.58 17.93 -3.23
CA GLU A 180 14.90 17.31 -3.28
C GLU A 180 14.95 16.61 -4.62
N LYS A 181 15.84 17.07 -5.51
CA LYS A 181 16.18 16.35 -6.74
C LYS A 181 16.75 15.02 -6.31
N THR A 182 15.86 14.07 -6.02
CA THR A 182 16.27 12.68 -5.83
C THR A 182 17.00 12.32 -7.10
N LEU A 183 18.32 12.21 -7.00
CA LEU A 183 19.17 11.90 -8.13
C LEU A 183 18.65 10.57 -8.68
N ARG A 184 18.03 10.60 -9.85
CA ARG A 184 17.45 9.42 -10.47
C ARG A 184 18.54 8.60 -11.13
N THR A 185 18.46 7.30 -10.98
CA THR A 185 19.36 6.35 -11.64
C THR A 185 18.58 5.50 -12.67
N GLU A 186 19.28 4.61 -13.34
CA GLU A 186 18.74 3.63 -14.27
C GLU A 186 18.97 2.23 -13.72
N ILE A 187 18.09 1.30 -14.04
CA ILE A 187 18.21 -0.09 -13.59
C ILE A 187 17.96 -1.07 -14.73
N THR A 188 18.54 -2.23 -14.60
CA THR A 188 18.28 -3.37 -15.49
C THR A 188 17.86 -4.57 -14.65
N ILE A 189 16.81 -5.24 -15.11
CA ILE A 189 16.29 -6.48 -14.54
C ILE A 189 16.18 -7.49 -15.67
N LYS A 190 17.01 -8.54 -15.63
CA LYS A 190 17.06 -9.53 -16.71
C LYS A 190 15.82 -10.42 -16.73
N GLU A 191 15.35 -10.81 -15.55
CA GLU A 191 14.23 -11.72 -15.38
C GLU A 191 13.17 -11.09 -14.46
N PRO A 192 12.25 -10.26 -15.00
CA PRO A 192 11.21 -9.63 -14.20
C PRO A 192 10.06 -10.59 -13.84
N ILE A 193 10.00 -11.77 -14.44
CA ILE A 193 9.02 -12.82 -14.20
C ILE A 193 9.75 -14.12 -13.95
N ILE A 194 9.46 -14.77 -12.81
CA ILE A 194 10.06 -16.06 -12.44
C ILE A 194 8.94 -17.09 -12.23
N SER A 195 9.06 -18.24 -12.90
CA SER A 195 8.20 -19.39 -12.65
C SER A 195 8.79 -20.23 -11.52
N LEU A 196 7.97 -20.56 -10.51
CA LEU A 196 8.32 -21.47 -9.43
C LEU A 196 7.97 -22.92 -9.76
N GLY A 197 7.36 -23.16 -10.95
CA GLY A 197 6.94 -24.50 -11.41
C GLY A 197 5.79 -25.09 -10.62
N HIS A 198 5.70 -26.44 -10.64
CA HIS A 198 4.73 -27.22 -9.88
C HIS A 198 5.35 -27.70 -8.57
N PHE A 199 4.63 -27.57 -7.45
CA PHE A 199 5.12 -28.00 -6.14
C PHE A 199 3.96 -28.23 -5.15
N ASN A 200 4.23 -28.97 -4.07
CA ASN A 200 3.24 -29.18 -3.02
C ASN A 200 2.93 -27.87 -2.30
N TRP A 201 1.66 -27.45 -2.23
CA TRP A 201 1.21 -26.18 -1.63
C TRP A 201 1.63 -25.98 -0.17
N LYS A 202 1.93 -27.07 0.57
CA LYS A 202 2.44 -27.02 1.93
C LYS A 202 3.91 -26.61 2.02
N GLU A 203 4.64 -26.69 0.91
CA GLU A 203 6.04 -26.31 0.83
C GLU A 203 6.19 -24.80 0.65
N GLU A 204 7.23 -24.24 1.24
CA GLU A 204 7.68 -22.89 1.01
C GLU A 204 8.66 -22.87 -0.17
N LYS A 205 8.43 -22.00 -1.15
CA LYS A 205 9.34 -21.80 -2.28
C LYS A 205 10.07 -20.48 -2.16
N LYS A 206 11.36 -20.50 -2.48
CA LYS A 206 12.25 -19.34 -2.46
C LYS A 206 12.84 -19.09 -3.83
N THR A 207 12.92 -17.82 -4.19
CA THR A 207 13.58 -17.34 -5.40
C THR A 207 14.17 -15.95 -5.14
N ALA A 208 14.91 -15.41 -6.12
CA ALA A 208 15.48 -14.08 -5.97
C ALA A 208 15.44 -13.31 -7.30
N PHE A 209 15.05 -12.04 -7.23
CA PHE A 209 15.21 -11.10 -8.33
C PHE A 209 16.49 -10.30 -8.17
N LYS A 210 17.25 -10.18 -9.24
CA LYS A 210 18.43 -9.35 -9.28
C LYS A 210 18.14 -8.05 -10.02
N ILE A 211 18.36 -6.91 -9.32
CA ILE A 211 18.24 -5.56 -9.87
C ILE A 211 19.64 -4.96 -9.94
N GLU A 212 20.09 -4.60 -11.15
CA GLU A 212 21.39 -3.98 -11.41
C GLU A 212 21.20 -2.47 -11.54
N ASN A 213 22.01 -1.68 -10.85
CA ASN A 213 22.08 -0.24 -11.02
C ASN A 213 22.97 0.09 -12.21
N THR A 214 22.37 0.33 -13.37
CA THR A 214 23.08 0.69 -14.61
C THR A 214 23.22 2.19 -14.82
N GLY A 215 22.69 3.00 -13.89
CA GLY A 215 22.78 4.46 -13.96
C GLY A 215 24.02 5.04 -13.28
N LYS A 216 24.02 6.37 -13.11
CA LYS A 216 25.17 7.14 -12.59
C LYS A 216 25.08 7.46 -11.10
N TYR A 217 23.90 7.26 -10.48
CA TYR A 217 23.66 7.61 -9.08
C TYR A 217 23.32 6.36 -8.27
N PRO A 218 23.50 6.37 -6.95
CA PRO A 218 23.11 5.25 -6.10
C PRO A 218 21.62 4.91 -6.28
N LEU A 219 21.30 3.62 -6.43
CA LEU A 219 19.93 3.14 -6.42
C LEU A 219 19.47 3.01 -4.98
N ILE A 220 18.35 3.63 -4.66
CA ILE A 220 17.68 3.56 -3.36
C ILE A 220 16.34 2.87 -3.55
N ILE A 221 16.16 1.72 -2.91
CA ILE A 221 14.86 1.05 -2.83
C ILE A 221 14.13 1.61 -1.61
N ASN A 222 13.08 2.39 -1.87
CA ASN A 222 12.29 3.04 -0.83
C ASN A 222 11.36 2.04 -0.13
N ASP A 223 10.75 1.14 -0.91
CA ASP A 223 9.87 0.10 -0.40
C ASP A 223 9.68 -1.04 -1.41
N VAL A 224 9.24 -2.19 -0.91
CA VAL A 224 8.81 -3.33 -1.73
C VAL A 224 7.50 -3.85 -1.17
N THR A 225 6.48 -3.94 -2.02
CA THR A 225 5.16 -4.43 -1.64
C THR A 225 4.76 -5.64 -2.48
N THR A 226 3.91 -6.50 -1.93
CA THR A 226 3.42 -7.72 -2.56
C THR A 226 1.91 -7.69 -2.73
N SER A 227 1.39 -8.37 -3.75
CA SER A 227 -0.06 -8.44 -4.02
C SER A 227 -0.83 -9.32 -3.03
N CYS A 228 -0.15 -10.13 -2.20
CA CYS A 228 -0.77 -10.99 -1.17
C CYS A 228 0.13 -11.13 0.06
N GLY A 229 -0.46 -11.54 1.19
CA GLY A 229 0.27 -11.93 2.41
C GLY A 229 1.01 -13.27 2.29
N CYS A 230 0.75 -14.04 1.23
CA CYS A 230 1.40 -15.32 0.90
C CYS A 230 2.81 -15.16 0.32
N THR A 231 3.24 -13.92 0.04
CA THR A 231 4.55 -13.58 -0.51
C THR A 231 5.25 -12.61 0.41
N SER A 232 6.49 -12.90 0.79
CA SER A 232 7.37 -11.99 1.52
C SER A 232 8.64 -11.71 0.71
N VAL A 233 9.23 -10.52 0.93
CA VAL A 233 10.45 -10.10 0.26
C VAL A 233 11.42 -9.55 1.28
N ASP A 234 12.64 -10.06 1.27
CA ASP A 234 13.75 -9.58 2.09
C ASP A 234 14.87 -9.03 1.20
N TYR A 235 15.44 -7.88 1.59
CA TYR A 235 16.51 -7.21 0.84
C TYR A 235 17.28 -6.22 1.71
N SER A 236 18.53 -5.90 1.32
CA SER A 236 19.32 -4.86 1.96
C SER A 236 18.68 -3.48 1.78
N LYS A 237 18.67 -2.68 2.84
CA LYS A 237 18.20 -1.28 2.81
C LYS A 237 19.31 -0.29 2.41
N GLU A 238 20.53 -0.77 2.18
CA GLU A 238 21.65 0.06 1.78
C GLU A 238 21.54 0.51 0.32
N PRO A 239 21.94 1.76 0.00
CA PRO A 239 22.00 2.23 -1.38
C PRO A 239 22.97 1.39 -2.24
N VAL A 240 22.53 1.01 -3.44
CA VAL A 240 23.31 0.21 -4.40
C VAL A 240 24.10 1.13 -5.31
N ARG A 241 25.42 0.99 -5.32
CA ARG A 241 26.32 1.84 -6.13
C ARG A 241 26.11 1.61 -7.63
N PRO A 242 26.43 2.61 -8.48
CA PRO A 242 26.53 2.40 -9.92
C PRO A 242 27.39 1.19 -10.29
N GLY A 243 26.85 0.31 -11.15
CA GLY A 243 27.48 -0.95 -11.56
C GLY A 243 27.26 -2.13 -10.62
N ASP A 244 26.80 -1.89 -9.39
CA ASP A 244 26.48 -2.96 -8.44
C ASP A 244 25.03 -3.47 -8.62
N SER A 245 24.70 -4.55 -7.93
CA SER A 245 23.37 -5.17 -7.96
C SER A 245 22.87 -5.47 -6.57
N ILE A 246 21.54 -5.45 -6.42
CA ILE A 246 20.86 -5.93 -5.23
C ILE A 246 20.02 -7.16 -5.55
N SER A 247 19.93 -8.09 -4.59
CA SER A 247 19.07 -9.28 -4.68
C SER A 247 17.88 -9.11 -3.75
N LEU A 248 16.66 -9.25 -4.29
CA LEU A 248 15.41 -9.32 -3.55
C LEU A 248 15.08 -10.79 -3.34
N GLN A 249 15.23 -11.29 -2.12
CA GLN A 249 14.91 -12.68 -1.75
C GLN A 249 13.39 -12.79 -1.57
N VAL A 250 12.74 -13.59 -2.39
CA VAL A 250 11.30 -13.79 -2.38
C VAL A 250 10.97 -15.15 -1.82
N THR A 251 10.10 -15.16 -0.83
CA THR A 251 9.54 -16.39 -0.26
C THR A 251 8.04 -16.42 -0.54
N TYR A 252 7.57 -17.50 -1.12
CA TYR A 252 6.16 -17.76 -1.38
C TYR A 252 5.69 -19.01 -0.63
N LYS A 253 4.52 -18.91 0.02
CA LYS A 253 3.85 -20.02 0.71
C LYS A 253 2.36 -19.95 0.43
N ALA A 254 1.84 -20.94 -0.31
CA ALA A 254 0.41 -21.01 -0.58
C ALA A 254 -0.39 -21.30 0.70
N ASP A 255 -1.62 -20.77 0.78
CA ASP A 255 -2.56 -21.08 1.87
C ASP A 255 -3.42 -22.31 1.53
N HIS A 256 -3.55 -22.65 0.26
CA HIS A 256 -4.30 -23.81 -0.29
C HIS A 256 -3.77 -24.13 -1.69
N PRO A 257 -4.15 -25.29 -2.29
CA PRO A 257 -3.84 -25.56 -3.70
C PRO A 257 -4.36 -24.44 -4.61
N GLU A 258 -3.48 -23.81 -5.39
CA GLU A 258 -3.84 -22.74 -6.32
C GLU A 258 -2.86 -22.64 -7.49
N HIS A 259 -3.36 -22.21 -8.67
CA HIS A 259 -2.54 -21.56 -9.67
C HIS A 259 -2.33 -20.11 -9.25
N PHE A 260 -1.11 -19.61 -9.25
CA PHE A 260 -0.83 -18.26 -8.77
C PHE A 260 -0.03 -17.42 -9.76
N ASP A 261 -0.36 -16.13 -9.77
CA ASP A 261 0.39 -15.03 -10.40
C ASP A 261 0.43 -13.90 -9.37
N LYS A 262 1.56 -13.73 -8.68
CA LYS A 262 1.70 -12.74 -7.61
C LYS A 262 2.66 -11.64 -8.05
N THR A 263 2.25 -10.40 -7.87
CA THR A 263 3.03 -9.23 -8.23
C THR A 263 3.80 -8.71 -7.01
N ILE A 264 5.06 -8.36 -7.24
CA ILE A 264 5.94 -7.66 -6.30
C ILE A 264 6.20 -6.29 -6.90
N THR A 265 5.88 -5.24 -6.17
CA THR A 265 6.08 -3.85 -6.60
C THR A 265 7.25 -3.25 -5.86
N VAL A 266 8.28 -2.82 -6.60
CA VAL A 266 9.48 -2.17 -6.08
C VAL A 266 9.37 -0.67 -6.32
N TYR A 267 9.47 0.13 -5.25
CA TYR A 267 9.52 1.59 -5.28
C TYR A 267 10.97 2.03 -5.10
N CYS A 268 11.50 2.81 -6.04
CA CYS A 268 12.90 3.23 -6.02
C CYS A 268 13.10 4.61 -6.67
N ASN A 269 14.32 5.14 -6.58
CA ASN A 269 14.72 6.38 -7.26
C ASN A 269 15.15 6.16 -8.71
N ALA A 270 14.87 5.01 -9.33
CA ALA A 270 15.17 4.76 -10.73
C ALA A 270 14.13 5.40 -11.66
N ASN A 271 14.40 5.31 -12.97
CA ASN A 271 13.43 5.64 -14.01
C ASN A 271 13.14 4.36 -14.83
N PRO A 272 11.92 3.77 -14.73
CA PRO A 272 10.77 4.21 -13.93
C PRO A 272 10.97 4.03 -12.42
N SER A 273 10.29 4.85 -11.60
CA SER A 273 10.40 4.79 -10.13
C SER A 273 9.57 3.68 -9.49
N LEU A 274 8.81 2.95 -10.29
CA LEU A 274 7.94 1.86 -9.88
C LEU A 274 8.17 0.71 -10.85
N VAL A 275 8.55 -0.44 -10.30
CA VAL A 275 8.88 -1.65 -11.07
C VAL A 275 8.03 -2.80 -10.57
N HIS A 276 7.46 -3.55 -11.51
CA HIS A 276 6.68 -4.75 -11.21
C HIS A 276 7.50 -5.99 -11.55
N LEU A 277 7.65 -6.85 -10.56
CA LEU A 277 8.18 -8.20 -10.68
C LEU A 277 7.08 -9.21 -10.44
N LYS A 278 7.18 -10.40 -10.99
CA LYS A 278 6.16 -11.43 -10.87
C LYS A 278 6.75 -12.79 -10.53
N ILE A 279 6.06 -13.52 -9.68
CA ILE A 279 6.24 -14.95 -9.50
C ILE A 279 4.96 -15.66 -9.90
N MET A 280 5.08 -16.80 -10.57
CA MET A 280 3.95 -17.62 -11.02
C MET A 280 4.26 -19.11 -10.86
N GLY A 281 3.24 -19.92 -10.83
CA GLY A 281 3.37 -21.37 -10.71
C GLY A 281 2.09 -22.05 -10.25
N ASP A 282 2.20 -23.33 -9.95
CA ASP A 282 1.10 -24.19 -9.52
C ASP A 282 1.47 -24.86 -8.18
N ALA A 283 0.74 -24.51 -7.14
CA ALA A 283 0.83 -25.11 -5.82
C ALA A 283 -0.28 -26.16 -5.70
N GLU A 284 0.05 -27.47 -5.72
CA GLU A 284 -0.87 -28.61 -5.75
C GLU A 284 -0.89 -29.38 -4.44
#